data_d246f4c6f6397c04ba2b2e373a8a6b34
#
_entry.id   d246f4c6f6397c04ba2b2e373a8a6b34
#
_cell.length_a   1.000
_cell.length_b   1.000
_cell.length_c   1.000
_cell.angle_alpha   90.00
_cell.angle_beta   90.00
_cell.angle_gamma   90.00
#
_symmetry.space_group_name_H-M   'P 1'
#
loop_
_entity.id
_entity.type
_entity.pdbx_description
1 polymer ?
#
loop_
_entity_poly.entity_id
_entity_poly.type
_entity_poly.pdbx_seq_one_letter_code
_entity_poly.pdbx_strand_id
1 'polypeptide(L)'
;MMKVWMAILIGILCWQSSVWAVCPAWSPARAQEEISRLQQQIKQWDDDYWKEGKSEVEDGVYDQLSARLTQWQRCFGSEPRDVMMPPLNGAVMHPVAHTGVRKMVDKNALSLWMRERSDLWVQPKVDGVAVTLVYRDGKLNKAISRGNGLKGEDWTQKVSLISAVPQTVSGPLANSTLQGEIFLQREGHIQQQMGGINARAKVAGLMMRQDDSDTLNSLGVFVWAWPDGPQLMSDRLKELATAGFTLTQTYTRAVKNADEVARVRNEWWKAELPFVTDGVVVRAAKEPESRHWLPGQAEWLVAWKYQPVAQVAEVKGNSVCGG
;
A
#
# COMPACT_ATOMS: atom_id res chain seq x y z
N MET A 1 20.32 -70.79 10.20
CA MET A 1 21.16 -69.61 10.29
C MET A 1 20.51 -68.46 9.55
N MET A 2 19.76 -67.64 10.28
CA MET A 2 19.01 -66.50 9.79
C MET A 2 19.78 -65.21 10.07
N LYS A 3 20.21 -64.47 9.02
CA LYS A 3 20.86 -63.19 9.14
C LYS A 3 19.79 -62.10 9.17
N VAL A 4 19.66 -61.45 10.34
CA VAL A 4 18.82 -60.27 10.55
C VAL A 4 19.61 -59.05 10.01
N TRP A 5 19.05 -58.39 9.02
CA TRP A 5 19.53 -57.10 8.55
C TRP A 5 18.77 -56.00 9.32
N MET A 6 19.51 -55.29 10.15
CA MET A 6 19.02 -54.13 10.88
C MET A 6 19.19 -52.88 10.00
N ALA A 7 18.11 -52.38 9.44
CA ALA A 7 18.10 -51.12 8.68
C ALA A 7 18.10 -49.94 9.67
N ILE A 8 19.17 -49.18 9.71
CA ILE A 8 19.27 -47.92 10.45
C ILE A 8 18.59 -46.83 9.60
N LEU A 9 17.42 -46.39 10.00
CA LEU A 9 16.76 -45.21 9.50
C LEU A 9 17.41 -43.96 10.11
N ILE A 10 18.30 -43.31 9.36
CA ILE A 10 18.83 -42.00 9.72
C ILE A 10 17.74 -40.97 9.35
N GLY A 11 16.99 -40.55 10.33
CA GLY A 11 16.06 -39.43 10.21
C GLY A 11 16.84 -38.12 10.06
N ILE A 12 16.85 -37.59 8.84
CA ILE A 12 17.32 -36.22 8.59
C ILE A 12 16.26 -35.28 9.16
N LEU A 13 16.50 -34.80 10.36
CA LEU A 13 15.77 -33.60 10.87
C LEU A 13 16.21 -32.42 10.04
N CYS A 14 15.40 -32.04 9.04
CA CYS A 14 15.46 -30.71 8.46
C CYS A 14 15.08 -29.68 9.55
N TRP A 15 16.08 -29.11 10.18
CA TRP A 15 15.89 -27.87 10.92
C TRP A 15 15.46 -26.79 9.93
N GLN A 16 14.19 -26.51 9.92
CA GLN A 16 13.68 -25.28 9.33
C GLN A 16 14.20 -24.15 10.21
N SER A 17 15.29 -23.54 9.78
CA SER A 17 15.79 -22.30 10.33
C SER A 17 14.76 -21.23 9.98
N SER A 18 13.82 -20.99 10.87
CA SER A 18 13.07 -19.73 10.88
C SER A 18 14.12 -18.64 10.95
N VAL A 19 14.29 -17.88 9.88
CA VAL A 19 15.14 -16.69 9.87
C VAL A 19 14.43 -15.65 10.73
N TRP A 20 14.53 -15.83 12.04
CA TRP A 20 14.24 -14.75 12.97
C TRP A 20 15.33 -13.72 12.72
N ALA A 21 14.93 -12.51 12.36
CA ALA A 21 15.85 -11.41 12.20
C ALA A 21 16.62 -11.26 13.53
N VAL A 22 17.90 -11.63 13.50
CA VAL A 22 18.75 -11.65 14.69
C VAL A 22 18.93 -10.21 15.17
N CYS A 23 18.67 -9.97 16.44
CA CYS A 23 18.94 -8.67 17.06
C CYS A 23 20.44 -8.37 17.00
N PRO A 24 20.83 -7.13 16.66
CA PRO A 24 22.22 -6.74 16.65
C PRO A 24 22.87 -6.91 18.03
N ALA A 25 24.11 -7.38 18.07
CA ALA A 25 24.90 -7.52 19.30
C ALA A 25 25.50 -6.16 19.70
N TRP A 26 24.66 -5.18 19.99
CA TRP A 26 25.07 -3.84 20.41
C TRP A 26 24.98 -3.66 21.92
N SER A 27 25.85 -2.79 22.45
CA SER A 27 25.65 -2.26 23.80
C SER A 27 24.39 -1.39 23.85
N PRO A 28 23.77 -1.24 25.05
CA PRO A 28 22.58 -0.38 25.18
C PRO A 28 22.80 1.06 24.69
N ALA A 29 23.97 1.62 24.94
CA ALA A 29 24.34 2.96 24.49
C ALA A 29 24.37 3.07 22.96
N ARG A 30 25.02 2.10 22.30
CA ARG A 30 25.06 2.04 20.83
C ARG A 30 23.69 1.79 20.22
N ALA A 31 22.87 0.93 20.82
CA ALA A 31 21.52 0.69 20.37
C ALA A 31 20.68 1.97 20.39
N GLN A 32 20.75 2.72 21.48
CA GLN A 32 20.07 3.99 21.63
C GLN A 32 20.51 5.01 20.57
N GLU A 33 21.79 5.11 20.29
CA GLU A 33 22.34 6.01 19.27
C GLU A 33 21.85 5.62 17.85
N GLU A 34 21.96 4.34 17.48
CA GLU A 34 21.56 3.86 16.15
C GLU A 34 20.04 3.98 15.94
N ILE A 35 19.23 3.66 16.94
CA ILE A 35 17.78 3.84 16.90
C ILE A 35 17.43 5.32 16.73
N SER A 36 18.03 6.20 17.54
CA SER A 36 17.76 7.64 17.47
C SER A 36 18.13 8.23 16.10
N ARG A 37 19.28 7.84 15.56
CA ARG A 37 19.74 8.28 14.24
C ARG A 37 18.78 7.87 13.14
N LEU A 38 18.34 6.61 13.12
CA LEU A 38 17.41 6.11 12.11
C LEU A 38 16.01 6.73 12.27
N GLN A 39 15.56 6.97 13.51
CA GLN A 39 14.30 7.69 13.77
C GLN A 39 14.34 9.11 13.24
N GLN A 40 15.44 9.83 13.43
CA GLN A 40 15.60 11.20 12.92
C GLN A 40 15.58 11.22 11.39
N GLN A 41 16.26 10.27 10.75
CA GLN A 41 16.29 10.16 9.29
C GLN A 41 14.90 9.88 8.71
N ILE A 42 14.18 8.91 9.28
CA ILE A 42 12.81 8.60 8.85
C ILE A 42 11.88 9.80 9.08
N LYS A 43 12.00 10.46 10.23
CA LYS A 43 11.22 11.67 10.52
C LYS A 43 11.49 12.78 9.51
N GLN A 44 12.74 12.99 9.09
CA GLN A 44 13.08 13.98 8.06
C GLN A 44 12.39 13.64 6.74
N TRP A 45 12.47 12.39 6.29
CA TRP A 45 11.80 11.94 5.07
C TRP A 45 10.27 12.07 5.14
N ASP A 46 9.67 11.81 6.31
CA ASP A 46 8.24 12.03 6.53
C ASP A 46 7.88 13.51 6.45
N ASP A 47 8.67 14.38 7.06
CA ASP A 47 8.46 15.82 6.99
C ASP A 47 8.58 16.34 5.55
N ASP A 48 9.58 15.91 4.79
CA ASP A 48 9.77 16.28 3.38
C ASP A 48 8.62 15.75 2.51
N TYR A 49 8.21 14.51 2.75
CA TYR A 49 7.11 13.87 2.03
C TYR A 49 5.79 14.60 2.26
N TRP A 50 5.41 14.83 3.52
CA TRP A 50 4.11 15.37 3.86
C TRP A 50 4.02 16.91 3.74
N LYS A 51 5.09 17.63 4.06
CA LYS A 51 5.09 19.11 4.04
C LYS A 51 5.50 19.68 2.68
N GLU A 52 6.48 19.06 2.03
CA GLU A 52 7.06 19.59 0.81
C GLU A 52 6.63 18.84 -0.46
N GLY A 53 5.98 17.69 -0.32
CA GLY A 53 5.57 16.85 -1.44
C GLY A 53 6.76 16.28 -2.21
N LYS A 54 7.87 16.05 -1.53
CA LYS A 54 9.10 15.49 -2.08
C LYS A 54 9.43 14.18 -1.39
N SER A 55 9.98 13.23 -2.14
CA SER A 55 10.62 12.04 -1.60
C SER A 55 12.05 11.99 -2.08
N GLU A 56 13.00 12.06 -1.16
CA GLU A 56 14.43 11.86 -1.44
C GLU A 56 14.82 10.39 -1.38
N VAL A 57 13.91 9.53 -0.94
CA VAL A 57 14.13 8.10 -0.78
C VAL A 57 13.11 7.30 -1.57
N GLU A 58 13.55 6.22 -2.18
CA GLU A 58 12.68 5.27 -2.85
C GLU A 58 11.81 4.53 -1.83
N ASP A 59 10.51 4.31 -2.14
CA ASP A 59 9.55 3.65 -1.24
C ASP A 59 10.06 2.30 -0.70
N GLY A 60 10.76 1.52 -1.53
CA GLY A 60 11.33 0.24 -1.12
C GLY A 60 12.41 0.39 -0.05
N VAL A 61 13.24 1.42 -0.14
CA VAL A 61 14.30 1.75 0.83
C VAL A 61 13.67 2.27 2.12
N TYR A 62 12.70 3.17 2.00
CA TYR A 62 11.95 3.68 3.15
C TYR A 62 11.28 2.55 3.95
N ASP A 63 10.55 1.67 3.26
CA ASP A 63 9.89 0.51 3.86
C ASP A 63 10.89 -0.42 4.59
N GLN A 64 12.05 -0.67 3.98
CA GLN A 64 13.09 -1.52 4.55
C GLN A 64 13.68 -0.90 5.82
N LEU A 65 13.96 0.39 5.80
CA LEU A 65 14.55 1.10 6.95
C LEU A 65 13.53 1.28 8.08
N SER A 66 12.26 1.52 7.75
CA SER A 66 11.17 1.57 8.73
C SER A 66 10.96 0.22 9.42
N ALA A 67 10.98 -0.87 8.66
CA ALA A 67 10.91 -2.22 9.22
C ALA A 67 12.13 -2.53 10.11
N ARG A 68 13.34 -2.09 9.72
CA ARG A 68 14.56 -2.23 10.51
C ARG A 68 14.49 -1.46 11.81
N LEU A 69 13.99 -0.21 11.77
CA LEU A 69 13.80 0.58 12.97
C LEU A 69 12.84 -0.11 13.95
N THR A 70 11.71 -0.58 13.47
CA THR A 70 10.73 -1.32 14.29
C THR A 70 11.35 -2.57 14.92
N GLN A 71 12.18 -3.30 14.17
CA GLN A 71 12.90 -4.46 14.68
C GLN A 71 13.88 -4.08 15.81
N TRP A 72 14.70 -3.05 15.60
CA TRP A 72 15.65 -2.59 16.61
C TRP A 72 14.95 -2.10 17.89
N GLN A 73 13.83 -1.38 17.75
CA GLN A 73 13.01 -0.95 18.87
C GLN A 73 12.51 -2.14 19.70
N ARG A 74 12.01 -3.19 19.03
CA ARG A 74 11.60 -4.44 19.71
C ARG A 74 12.78 -5.15 20.40
N CYS A 75 13.93 -5.21 19.74
CA CYS A 75 15.13 -5.85 20.28
C CYS A 75 15.65 -5.19 21.56
N PHE A 76 15.51 -3.86 21.68
CA PHE A 76 16.09 -3.08 22.77
C PHE A 76 15.04 -2.47 23.71
N GLY A 77 13.78 -2.93 23.63
CA GLY A 77 12.71 -2.54 24.55
C GLY A 77 12.23 -1.09 24.41
N SER A 78 12.46 -0.47 23.24
CA SER A 78 11.90 0.85 22.94
C SER A 78 10.50 0.67 22.34
N GLU A 79 9.53 1.48 22.81
CA GLU A 79 8.20 1.48 22.20
C GLU A 79 8.30 1.90 20.72
N PRO A 80 7.69 1.13 19.79
CA PRO A 80 7.57 1.56 18.41
C PRO A 80 6.73 2.84 18.39
N ARG A 81 7.30 3.95 17.94
CA ARG A 81 6.48 5.12 17.64
C ARG A 81 5.74 4.83 16.35
N ASP A 82 4.41 4.78 16.41
CA ASP A 82 3.60 4.98 15.23
C ASP A 82 4.00 6.32 14.62
N VAL A 83 4.62 6.29 13.46
CA VAL A 83 4.92 7.50 12.70
C VAL A 83 3.59 7.98 12.13
N MET A 84 2.80 8.59 13.00
CA MET A 84 1.60 9.30 12.59
C MET A 84 2.00 10.72 12.20
N MET A 85 1.59 11.08 11.01
CA MET A 85 1.57 12.46 10.59
C MET A 85 0.82 13.31 11.64
N PRO A 86 1.37 14.43 12.08
CA PRO A 86 0.63 15.31 12.98
C PRO A 86 -0.65 15.81 12.29
N PRO A 87 -1.82 15.65 12.91
CA PRO A 87 -3.08 16.08 12.31
C PRO A 87 -3.08 17.61 12.12
N LEU A 88 -3.33 18.08 10.90
CA LEU A 88 -3.48 19.50 10.59
C LEU A 88 -4.83 20.05 11.05
N ASN A 89 -5.89 19.24 10.98
CA ASN A 89 -7.28 19.63 11.23
C ASN A 89 -7.99 18.76 12.27
N GLY A 90 -7.25 17.98 13.03
CA GLY A 90 -7.82 17.01 13.97
C GLY A 90 -8.12 15.66 13.35
N ALA A 91 -8.00 14.61 14.16
CA ALA A 91 -8.18 13.24 13.70
C ALA A 91 -9.67 12.88 13.63
N VAL A 92 -10.11 12.36 12.49
CA VAL A 92 -11.47 11.85 12.23
C VAL A 92 -11.47 10.32 12.24
N MET A 93 -12.48 9.73 12.88
CA MET A 93 -12.66 8.27 12.91
C MET A 93 -13.13 7.77 11.55
N HIS A 94 -12.53 6.66 11.09
CA HIS A 94 -13.10 5.89 9.98
C HIS A 94 -14.35 5.15 10.41
N PRO A 95 -15.46 5.20 9.64
CA PRO A 95 -16.64 4.39 9.91
C PRO A 95 -16.37 2.89 9.81
N VAL A 96 -15.45 2.52 8.91
CA VAL A 96 -14.91 1.18 8.73
C VAL A 96 -13.39 1.30 8.72
N ALA A 97 -12.69 0.49 9.51
CA ALA A 97 -11.23 0.54 9.57
C ALA A 97 -10.62 0.45 8.17
N HIS A 98 -9.70 1.36 7.85
CA HIS A 98 -8.98 1.34 6.58
C HIS A 98 -7.91 0.25 6.66
N THR A 99 -8.06 -0.79 5.83
CA THR A 99 -7.14 -1.92 5.87
C THR A 99 -5.91 -1.69 5.00
N GLY A 100 -4.82 -2.38 5.33
CA GLY A 100 -3.61 -2.46 4.53
C GLY A 100 -3.52 -3.74 3.71
N VAL A 101 -2.46 -3.85 2.91
CA VAL A 101 -2.21 -4.99 2.03
C VAL A 101 -0.90 -5.67 2.40
N ARG A 102 -0.91 -7.00 2.51
CA ARG A 102 0.29 -7.80 2.72
C ARG A 102 1.09 -7.93 1.42
N LYS A 103 2.40 -7.70 1.48
CA LYS A 103 3.29 -7.82 0.33
C LYS A 103 3.69 -9.30 0.13
N MET A 104 3.58 -9.78 -1.10
CA MET A 104 4.13 -11.06 -1.53
C MET A 104 5.56 -10.87 -2.01
N VAL A 105 6.46 -11.72 -1.54
CA VAL A 105 7.89 -11.62 -1.88
C VAL A 105 8.16 -12.03 -3.33
N ASP A 106 7.41 -13.02 -3.82
CA ASP A 106 7.56 -13.57 -5.17
C ASP A 106 6.28 -14.26 -5.67
N LYS A 107 6.35 -14.78 -6.89
CA LYS A 107 5.27 -15.53 -7.54
C LYS A 107 4.91 -16.83 -6.79
N ASN A 108 5.88 -17.49 -6.16
CA ASN A 108 5.63 -18.74 -5.42
C ASN A 108 4.79 -18.46 -4.17
N ALA A 109 5.13 -17.43 -3.41
CA ALA A 109 4.34 -16.98 -2.26
C ALA A 109 2.92 -16.60 -2.69
N LEU A 110 2.76 -15.89 -3.80
CA LEU A 110 1.45 -15.56 -4.37
C LEU A 110 0.67 -16.82 -4.75
N SER A 111 1.32 -17.77 -5.42
CA SER A 111 0.69 -19.04 -5.82
C SER A 111 0.16 -19.83 -4.62
N LEU A 112 0.92 -19.90 -3.54
CA LEU A 112 0.50 -20.55 -2.30
C LEU A 112 -0.73 -19.86 -1.69
N TRP A 113 -0.73 -18.53 -1.63
CA TRP A 113 -1.85 -17.76 -1.11
C TRP A 113 -3.12 -17.95 -1.96
N MET A 114 -2.96 -18.03 -3.30
CA MET A 114 -4.08 -18.19 -4.24
C MET A 114 -4.73 -19.58 -4.17
N ARG A 115 -3.96 -20.66 -3.89
CA ARG A 115 -4.50 -22.03 -3.86
C ARG A 115 -5.59 -22.26 -2.84
N GLU A 116 -5.56 -21.53 -1.76
CA GLU A 116 -6.52 -21.66 -0.64
C GLU A 116 -7.78 -20.80 -0.84
N ARG A 117 -7.89 -20.14 -2.01
CA ARG A 117 -8.91 -19.13 -2.27
C ARG A 117 -9.56 -19.32 -3.62
N SER A 118 -10.77 -18.84 -3.77
CA SER A 118 -11.54 -18.86 -5.01
C SER A 118 -12.06 -17.47 -5.36
N ASP A 119 -12.55 -17.31 -6.57
CA ASP A 119 -13.10 -16.04 -7.08
C ASP A 119 -12.10 -14.87 -6.87
N LEU A 120 -10.93 -15.02 -7.50
CA LEU A 120 -9.82 -14.09 -7.37
C LEU A 120 -9.78 -13.12 -8.55
N TRP A 121 -9.38 -11.89 -8.22
CA TRP A 121 -9.30 -10.77 -9.16
C TRP A 121 -7.98 -10.03 -8.98
N VAL A 122 -7.48 -9.44 -10.07
CA VAL A 122 -6.27 -8.62 -10.07
C VAL A 122 -6.61 -7.18 -10.40
N GLN A 123 -5.96 -6.27 -9.70
CA GLN A 123 -6.05 -4.82 -9.89
C GLN A 123 -4.65 -4.21 -9.94
N PRO A 124 -4.45 -3.08 -10.64
CA PRO A 124 -3.18 -2.36 -10.54
C PRO A 124 -3.00 -1.86 -9.11
N LYS A 125 -1.79 -1.94 -8.60
CA LYS A 125 -1.43 -1.26 -7.36
C LYS A 125 -1.10 0.18 -7.69
N VAL A 126 -2.14 1.02 -7.68
CA VAL A 126 -2.03 2.45 -7.97
C VAL A 126 -1.17 3.13 -6.90
N ASP A 127 -0.25 3.95 -7.33
CA ASP A 127 0.68 4.66 -6.44
C ASP A 127 0.17 6.09 -6.17
N GLY A 128 -0.38 6.27 -5.00
CA GLY A 128 -0.96 7.53 -4.54
C GLY A 128 -1.07 7.55 -3.02
N VAL A 129 -2.12 8.16 -2.51
CA VAL A 129 -2.43 8.22 -1.07
C VAL A 129 -3.78 7.61 -0.78
N ALA A 130 -3.83 6.77 0.24
CA ALA A 130 -5.04 6.05 0.61
C ALA A 130 -6.09 6.98 1.24
N VAL A 131 -7.33 6.79 0.85
CA VAL A 131 -8.48 7.59 1.30
C VAL A 131 -9.70 6.71 1.60
N THR A 132 -10.46 7.08 2.60
CA THR A 132 -11.82 6.61 2.82
C THR A 132 -12.81 7.68 2.38
N LEU A 133 -13.77 7.31 1.52
CA LEU A 133 -14.88 8.18 1.10
C LEU A 133 -16.17 7.70 1.77
N VAL A 134 -16.88 8.61 2.41
CA VAL A 134 -18.12 8.31 3.12
C VAL A 134 -19.26 9.08 2.47
N TYR A 135 -20.22 8.37 1.90
CA TYR A 135 -21.44 8.93 1.34
C TYR A 135 -22.61 8.75 2.30
N ARG A 136 -23.44 9.78 2.44
CA ARG A 136 -24.68 9.76 3.21
C ARG A 136 -25.75 10.52 2.44
N ASP A 137 -26.92 9.90 2.30
CA ASP A 137 -28.05 10.46 1.58
C ASP A 137 -27.67 10.97 0.18
N GLY A 138 -26.83 10.21 -0.51
CA GLY A 138 -26.35 10.49 -1.86
C GLY A 138 -25.30 11.58 -1.99
N LYS A 139 -24.77 12.12 -0.89
CA LYS A 139 -23.74 13.17 -0.90
C LYS A 139 -22.45 12.71 -0.25
N LEU A 140 -21.32 13.19 -0.77
CA LEU A 140 -20.04 13.03 -0.10
C LEU A 140 -20.07 13.75 1.26
N ASN A 141 -20.08 12.99 2.31
CA ASN A 141 -20.18 13.49 3.69
C ASN A 141 -18.80 13.68 4.33
N LYS A 142 -17.89 12.71 4.13
CA LYS A 142 -16.51 12.72 4.64
C LYS A 142 -15.55 12.09 3.64
N ALA A 143 -14.35 12.67 3.60
CA ALA A 143 -13.18 12.04 3.03
C ALA A 143 -12.07 12.05 4.09
N ILE A 144 -11.45 10.90 4.33
CA ILE A 144 -10.55 10.72 5.46
C ILE A 144 -9.26 10.09 4.95
N SER A 145 -8.11 10.68 5.27
CA SER A 145 -6.82 10.05 4.98
C SER A 145 -6.69 8.74 5.74
N ARG A 146 -5.86 7.80 5.26
CA ARG A 146 -5.67 6.53 5.96
C ARG A 146 -5.29 6.71 7.43
N GLY A 147 -4.33 7.59 7.73
CA GLY A 147 -3.79 7.74 9.08
C GLY A 147 -3.27 6.39 9.60
N ASN A 148 -3.67 6.02 10.80
CA ASN A 148 -3.36 4.70 11.38
C ASN A 148 -4.41 3.60 11.03
N GLY A 149 -5.35 3.91 10.15
CA GLY A 149 -6.45 3.01 9.75
C GLY A 149 -7.69 3.08 10.62
N LEU A 150 -7.62 3.59 11.84
CA LEU A 150 -8.76 3.88 12.70
C LEU A 150 -9.15 5.36 12.68
N LYS A 151 -8.15 6.23 12.59
CA LYS A 151 -8.29 7.69 12.51
C LYS A 151 -7.38 8.23 11.43
N GLY A 152 -7.83 9.26 10.74
CA GLY A 152 -7.07 9.98 9.74
C GLY A 152 -7.41 11.46 9.73
N GLU A 153 -6.80 12.21 8.83
CA GLU A 153 -7.07 13.62 8.59
C GLU A 153 -8.40 13.81 7.87
N ASP A 154 -9.11 14.88 8.18
CA ASP A 154 -10.30 15.29 7.44
C ASP A 154 -9.90 15.96 6.11
N TRP A 155 -10.02 15.23 5.04
CA TRP A 155 -9.77 15.70 3.69
C TRP A 155 -11.03 16.09 2.91
N THR A 156 -12.17 16.17 3.58
CA THR A 156 -13.48 16.40 2.93
C THR A 156 -13.47 17.65 2.06
N GLN A 157 -12.96 18.76 2.56
CA GLN A 157 -12.92 20.01 1.80
C GLN A 157 -12.03 19.90 0.55
N LYS A 158 -10.86 19.28 0.67
CA LYS A 158 -9.96 19.08 -0.45
C LYS A 158 -10.52 18.13 -1.50
N VAL A 159 -11.06 17.00 -1.07
CA VAL A 159 -11.64 16.00 -1.96
C VAL A 159 -12.90 16.54 -2.68
N SER A 160 -13.63 17.46 -2.06
CA SER A 160 -14.75 18.14 -2.72
C SER A 160 -14.32 18.97 -3.96
N LEU A 161 -13.05 19.32 -4.06
CA LEU A 161 -12.48 20.06 -5.19
C LEU A 161 -11.85 19.12 -6.26
N ILE A 162 -11.79 17.83 -6.01
CA ILE A 162 -11.29 16.85 -6.97
C ILE A 162 -12.42 16.43 -7.89
N SER A 163 -12.39 16.87 -9.14
CA SER A 163 -13.46 16.63 -10.12
C SER A 163 -13.69 15.14 -10.42
N ALA A 164 -12.66 14.30 -10.26
CA ALA A 164 -12.76 12.86 -10.46
C ALA A 164 -13.51 12.13 -9.32
N VAL A 165 -13.75 12.79 -8.19
CA VAL A 165 -14.53 12.22 -7.07
C VAL A 165 -15.96 12.70 -7.17
N PRO A 166 -16.93 11.80 -7.42
CA PRO A 166 -18.35 12.17 -7.42
C PRO A 166 -18.78 12.80 -6.11
N GLN A 167 -19.33 14.01 -6.16
CA GLN A 167 -19.84 14.70 -4.97
C GLN A 167 -21.24 14.21 -4.59
N THR A 168 -21.96 13.67 -5.58
CA THR A 168 -23.29 13.07 -5.42
C THR A 168 -23.31 11.69 -6.07
N VAL A 169 -23.95 10.76 -5.42
CA VAL A 169 -24.15 9.39 -5.88
C VAL A 169 -25.58 8.95 -5.60
N SER A 170 -26.04 7.91 -6.29
CA SER A 170 -27.39 7.37 -6.11
C SER A 170 -27.37 5.86 -5.95
N GLY A 171 -28.54 5.28 -5.72
CA GLY A 171 -28.68 3.83 -5.57
C GLY A 171 -27.93 3.28 -4.37
N PRO A 172 -27.29 2.10 -4.50
CA PRO A 172 -26.60 1.42 -3.38
C PRO A 172 -25.46 2.22 -2.76
N LEU A 173 -24.84 3.15 -3.53
CA LEU A 173 -23.75 4.00 -3.02
C LEU A 173 -24.24 5.18 -2.20
N ALA A 174 -25.53 5.51 -2.21
CA ALA A 174 -26.05 6.68 -1.50
C ALA A 174 -25.69 6.71 0.00
N ASN A 175 -25.60 5.55 0.62
CA ASN A 175 -25.14 5.37 1.99
C ASN A 175 -24.06 4.29 1.98
N SER A 176 -22.82 4.70 1.77
CA SER A 176 -21.68 3.79 1.59
C SER A 176 -20.41 4.34 2.21
N THR A 177 -19.49 3.44 2.49
CA THR A 177 -18.11 3.75 2.81
C THR A 177 -17.24 3.04 1.79
N LEU A 178 -16.38 3.80 1.09
CA LEU A 178 -15.48 3.28 0.08
C LEU A 178 -14.04 3.48 0.53
N GLN A 179 -13.14 2.57 0.14
CA GLN A 179 -11.71 2.75 0.32
C GLN A 179 -11.04 2.78 -1.05
N GLY A 180 -10.10 3.68 -1.23
CA GLY A 180 -9.44 3.90 -2.50
C GLY A 180 -8.11 4.58 -2.37
N GLU A 181 -7.57 4.95 -3.54
CA GLU A 181 -6.30 5.64 -3.69
C GLU A 181 -6.52 6.91 -4.50
N ILE A 182 -6.11 8.07 -3.96
CA ILE A 182 -6.02 9.31 -4.71
C ILE A 182 -4.66 9.35 -5.38
N PHE A 183 -4.62 9.59 -6.68
CA PHE A 183 -3.40 9.55 -7.47
C PHE A 183 -3.29 10.75 -8.41
N LEU A 184 -2.08 11.04 -8.87
CA LEU A 184 -1.82 12.04 -9.90
C LEU A 184 -2.13 11.44 -11.28
N GLN A 185 -3.11 12.03 -12.01
CA GLN A 185 -3.44 11.60 -13.38
C GLN A 185 -2.25 11.86 -14.32
N ARG A 186 -1.98 10.90 -15.17
CA ARG A 186 -0.91 10.92 -16.15
C ARG A 186 -1.48 10.56 -17.53
N GLU A 187 -1.09 11.29 -18.56
CA GLU A 187 -1.33 10.88 -19.93
C GLU A 187 -0.13 10.07 -20.42
N GLY A 188 -0.40 8.94 -21.07
CA GLY A 188 0.62 8.11 -21.71
C GLY A 188 1.69 7.57 -20.76
N HIS A 189 1.35 7.33 -19.48
CA HIS A 189 2.33 6.83 -18.53
C HIS A 189 2.66 5.35 -18.77
N ILE A 190 3.94 5.07 -19.03
CA ILE A 190 4.46 3.71 -19.16
C ILE A 190 5.45 3.46 -18.02
N GLN A 191 5.04 2.61 -17.07
CA GLN A 191 5.79 2.38 -15.84
C GLN A 191 7.22 1.87 -16.10
N GLN A 192 7.39 0.99 -17.07
CA GLN A 192 8.71 0.46 -17.45
C GLN A 192 9.70 1.55 -17.86
N GLN A 193 9.23 2.59 -18.51
CA GLN A 193 10.07 3.66 -19.09
C GLN A 193 10.23 4.86 -18.16
N MET A 194 9.16 5.21 -17.45
CA MET A 194 9.05 6.48 -16.74
C MET A 194 9.25 6.35 -15.25
N GLY A 195 9.10 5.12 -14.70
CA GLY A 195 9.14 4.91 -13.26
C GLY A 195 8.04 5.68 -12.51
N GLY A 196 8.21 5.91 -11.24
CA GLY A 196 7.18 6.53 -10.41
C GLY A 196 7.71 7.37 -9.26
N ILE A 197 8.97 7.73 -9.26
CA ILE A 197 9.59 8.52 -8.19
C ILE A 197 8.80 9.82 -7.98
N ASN A 198 8.46 10.10 -6.73
CA ASN A 198 7.73 11.29 -6.29
C ASN A 198 6.24 11.39 -6.70
N ALA A 199 5.65 10.46 -7.44
CA ALA A 199 4.23 10.55 -7.78
C ALA A 199 3.35 10.60 -6.53
N ARG A 200 3.55 9.66 -5.61
CA ARG A 200 2.86 9.58 -4.34
C ARG A 200 3.14 10.80 -3.43
N ALA A 201 4.41 11.21 -3.32
CA ALA A 201 4.80 12.36 -2.52
C ALA A 201 4.16 13.67 -3.03
N LYS A 202 4.04 13.83 -4.35
CA LYS A 202 3.33 14.99 -4.94
C LYS A 202 1.85 15.01 -4.54
N VAL A 203 1.16 13.87 -4.59
CA VAL A 203 -0.24 13.78 -4.16
C VAL A 203 -0.37 14.10 -2.68
N ALA A 204 0.48 13.51 -1.83
CA ALA A 204 0.51 13.79 -0.40
C ALA A 204 0.70 15.29 -0.12
N GLY A 205 1.65 15.93 -0.78
CA GLY A 205 1.89 17.36 -0.67
C GLY A 205 0.68 18.21 -1.08
N LEU A 206 -0.02 17.85 -2.17
CA LEU A 206 -1.24 18.54 -2.61
C LEU A 206 -2.38 18.39 -1.58
N MET A 207 -2.53 17.21 -0.99
CA MET A 207 -3.55 16.97 0.01
C MET A 207 -3.30 17.68 1.33
N MET A 208 -2.05 18.00 1.64
CA MET A 208 -1.63 18.60 2.93
C MET A 208 -1.45 20.12 2.88
N ARG A 209 -1.14 20.69 1.71
CA ARG A 209 -0.99 22.15 1.55
C ARG A 209 -2.35 22.84 1.45
N GLN A 210 -2.42 24.11 1.87
CA GLN A 210 -3.64 24.90 1.81
C GLN A 210 -3.96 25.51 0.43
N ASP A 211 -3.08 25.32 -0.57
CA ASP A 211 -3.14 26.02 -1.84
C ASP A 211 -3.61 25.13 -3.00
N ASP A 212 -4.26 25.78 -3.98
CA ASP A 212 -4.57 25.44 -5.35
C ASP A 212 -5.65 24.41 -5.64
N SER A 213 -6.88 24.96 -5.84
CA SER A 213 -7.99 24.21 -6.44
C SER A 213 -7.69 23.69 -7.86
N ASP A 214 -6.87 24.41 -8.65
CA ASP A 214 -6.59 24.02 -10.03
C ASP A 214 -5.71 22.77 -10.12
N THR A 215 -4.75 22.60 -9.22
CA THR A 215 -3.89 21.42 -9.19
C THR A 215 -4.63 20.18 -8.67
N LEU A 216 -5.65 20.35 -7.84
CA LEU A 216 -6.47 19.24 -7.35
C LEU A 216 -7.29 18.59 -8.48
N ASN A 217 -7.60 19.31 -9.56
CA ASN A 217 -8.29 18.76 -10.74
C ASN A 217 -7.42 17.77 -11.54
N SER A 218 -6.10 17.76 -11.31
CA SER A 218 -5.20 16.76 -11.90
C SER A 218 -5.20 15.43 -11.15
N LEU A 219 -5.92 15.32 -10.05
CA LEU A 219 -6.01 14.10 -9.26
C LEU A 219 -7.14 13.20 -9.74
N GLY A 220 -6.90 11.89 -9.66
CA GLY A 220 -7.89 10.85 -9.88
C GLY A 220 -8.11 10.04 -8.61
N VAL A 221 -9.08 9.15 -8.65
CA VAL A 221 -9.38 8.21 -7.59
C VAL A 221 -9.57 6.80 -8.13
N PHE A 222 -8.96 5.82 -7.49
CA PHE A 222 -9.17 4.41 -7.75
C PHE A 222 -9.79 3.76 -6.51
N VAL A 223 -11.07 3.42 -6.58
CA VAL A 223 -11.77 2.74 -5.49
C VAL A 223 -11.52 1.25 -5.61
N TRP A 224 -10.91 0.66 -4.59
CA TRP A 224 -10.56 -0.75 -4.58
C TRP A 224 -11.38 -1.59 -3.58
N ALA A 225 -12.10 -0.97 -2.65
CA ALA A 225 -12.94 -1.68 -1.69
C ALA A 225 -14.25 -0.94 -1.40
N TRP A 226 -15.29 -1.74 -1.20
CA TRP A 226 -16.62 -1.27 -0.82
C TRP A 226 -17.18 -2.15 0.30
N PRO A 227 -16.83 -1.86 1.57
CA PRO A 227 -17.37 -2.58 2.71
C PRO A 227 -18.91 -2.65 2.67
N ASP A 228 -19.44 -3.85 2.88
CA ASP A 228 -20.88 -4.15 2.85
C ASP A 228 -21.57 -3.84 1.50
N GLY A 229 -20.79 -3.71 0.43
CA GLY A 229 -21.30 -3.59 -0.94
C GLY A 229 -21.81 -4.92 -1.51
N PRO A 230 -22.21 -4.93 -2.80
CA PRO A 230 -22.64 -6.14 -3.49
C PRO A 230 -21.60 -7.27 -3.35
N GLN A 231 -22.06 -8.50 -3.09
CA GLN A 231 -21.18 -9.65 -2.90
C GLN A 231 -20.50 -10.12 -4.20
N LEU A 232 -21.22 -9.99 -5.33
CA LEU A 232 -20.67 -10.34 -6.64
C LEU A 232 -19.78 -9.19 -7.14
N MET A 233 -18.56 -9.52 -7.57
CA MET A 233 -17.64 -8.53 -8.15
C MET A 233 -18.24 -7.80 -9.34
N SER A 234 -18.93 -8.49 -10.25
CA SER A 234 -19.57 -7.91 -11.41
C SER A 234 -20.57 -6.80 -11.03
N ASP A 235 -21.38 -7.02 -10.00
CA ASP A 235 -22.36 -6.04 -9.53
C ASP A 235 -21.67 -4.85 -8.88
N ARG A 236 -20.65 -5.11 -8.07
CA ARG A 236 -19.83 -4.07 -7.42
C ARG A 236 -19.15 -3.17 -8.46
N LEU A 237 -18.53 -3.76 -9.48
CA LEU A 237 -17.89 -3.01 -10.57
C LEU A 237 -18.89 -2.18 -11.36
N LYS A 238 -20.07 -2.73 -11.66
CA LYS A 238 -21.12 -2.03 -12.38
C LYS A 238 -21.66 -0.83 -11.59
N GLU A 239 -21.98 -1.03 -10.32
CA GLU A 239 -22.49 0.05 -9.47
C GLU A 239 -21.46 1.17 -9.25
N LEU A 240 -20.20 0.83 -9.05
CA LEU A 240 -19.11 1.81 -8.95
C LEU A 240 -18.96 2.59 -10.24
N ALA A 241 -18.96 1.94 -11.40
CA ALA A 241 -18.85 2.59 -12.70
C ALA A 241 -20.05 3.52 -12.98
N THR A 242 -21.27 3.08 -12.66
CA THR A 242 -22.49 3.89 -12.80
C THR A 242 -22.44 5.16 -11.95
N ALA A 243 -21.82 5.10 -10.78
CA ALA A 243 -21.63 6.23 -9.89
C ALA A 243 -20.49 7.19 -10.32
N GLY A 244 -19.69 6.83 -11.30
CA GLY A 244 -18.56 7.62 -11.80
C GLY A 244 -17.18 7.11 -11.43
N PHE A 245 -17.07 6.03 -10.65
CA PHE A 245 -15.81 5.35 -10.33
C PHE A 245 -15.47 4.32 -11.41
N THR A 246 -15.15 4.78 -12.61
CA THR A 246 -15.03 3.93 -13.82
C THR A 246 -13.74 3.12 -13.87
N LEU A 247 -12.67 3.59 -13.23
CA LEU A 247 -11.34 2.94 -13.28
C LEU A 247 -11.34 1.55 -12.66
N THR A 248 -12.13 1.34 -11.61
CA THR A 248 -12.22 0.04 -10.94
C THR A 248 -12.73 -1.03 -11.89
N GLN A 249 -13.77 -0.74 -12.67
CA GLN A 249 -14.29 -1.66 -13.69
C GLN A 249 -13.28 -1.87 -14.82
N THR A 250 -12.64 -0.82 -15.29
CA THR A 250 -11.68 -0.88 -16.40
C THR A 250 -10.47 -1.75 -16.06
N TYR A 251 -9.99 -1.69 -14.82
CA TYR A 251 -8.73 -2.32 -14.42
C TYR A 251 -8.89 -3.47 -13.42
N THR A 252 -10.07 -4.02 -13.25
CA THR A 252 -10.29 -5.21 -12.42
C THR A 252 -10.54 -6.41 -13.32
N ARG A 253 -9.72 -7.45 -13.22
CA ARG A 253 -9.78 -8.65 -14.08
C ARG A 253 -9.82 -9.93 -13.24
N ALA A 254 -10.66 -10.89 -13.63
CA ALA A 254 -10.66 -12.20 -13.02
C ALA A 254 -9.36 -12.97 -13.34
N VAL A 255 -8.82 -13.67 -12.37
CA VAL A 255 -7.62 -14.51 -12.51
C VAL A 255 -7.80 -15.83 -11.79
N LYS A 256 -7.20 -16.90 -12.34
CA LYS A 256 -7.31 -18.26 -11.80
C LYS A 256 -6.06 -18.69 -11.05
N ASN A 257 -4.90 -18.19 -11.43
CA ASN A 257 -3.61 -18.62 -10.89
C ASN A 257 -2.55 -17.53 -10.98
N ALA A 258 -1.40 -17.75 -10.36
CA ALA A 258 -0.29 -16.80 -10.34
C ALA A 258 0.34 -16.55 -11.71
N ASP A 259 0.21 -17.47 -12.67
CA ASP A 259 0.71 -17.25 -14.04
C ASP A 259 -0.12 -16.21 -14.78
N GLU A 260 -1.45 -16.24 -14.61
CA GLU A 260 -2.33 -15.20 -15.14
C GLU A 260 -2.05 -13.85 -14.51
N VAL A 261 -1.83 -13.79 -13.20
CA VAL A 261 -1.42 -12.57 -12.51
C VAL A 261 -0.10 -12.03 -13.05
N ALA A 262 0.89 -12.90 -13.26
CA ALA A 262 2.18 -12.52 -13.83
C ALA A 262 2.06 -11.91 -15.23
N ARG A 263 1.18 -12.46 -16.07
CA ARG A 263 0.90 -11.90 -17.41
C ARG A 263 0.29 -10.51 -17.32
N VAL A 264 -0.73 -10.33 -16.49
CA VAL A 264 -1.38 -9.01 -16.30
C VAL A 264 -0.40 -7.99 -15.71
N ARG A 265 0.40 -8.40 -14.71
CA ARG A 265 1.43 -7.57 -14.11
C ARG A 265 2.46 -7.10 -15.13
N ASN A 266 2.91 -7.99 -16.02
CA ASN A 266 3.85 -7.64 -17.09
C ASN A 266 3.20 -6.79 -18.19
N GLU A 267 1.93 -7.04 -18.52
CA GLU A 267 1.17 -6.19 -19.42
C GLU A 267 1.09 -4.76 -18.92
N TRP A 268 0.66 -4.56 -17.67
CA TRP A 268 0.55 -3.22 -17.08
C TRP A 268 1.89 -2.54 -16.83
N TRP A 269 2.96 -3.30 -16.68
CA TRP A 269 4.32 -2.76 -16.63
C TRP A 269 4.71 -2.01 -17.92
N LYS A 270 4.20 -2.46 -19.06
CA LYS A 270 4.53 -1.98 -20.40
C LYS A 270 3.46 -1.12 -21.05
N ALA A 271 2.23 -1.17 -20.56
CA ALA A 271 1.10 -0.45 -21.12
C ALA A 271 1.07 1.01 -20.70
N GLU A 272 0.42 1.84 -21.51
CA GLU A 272 0.02 3.18 -21.11
C GLU A 272 -1.11 3.10 -20.08
N LEU A 273 -0.90 3.70 -18.91
CA LEU A 273 -1.87 3.77 -17.84
C LEU A 273 -2.08 5.24 -17.43
N PRO A 274 -3.26 5.61 -16.92
CA PRO A 274 -3.52 6.97 -16.47
C PRO A 274 -2.91 7.29 -15.10
N PHE A 275 -2.14 6.37 -14.53
CA PHE A 275 -1.55 6.47 -13.20
C PHE A 275 -0.21 5.71 -13.11
N VAL A 276 0.58 6.09 -12.14
CA VAL A 276 1.77 5.34 -11.71
C VAL A 276 1.33 4.13 -10.92
N THR A 277 2.00 2.99 -11.12
CA THR A 277 1.78 1.75 -10.36
C THR A 277 3.09 1.22 -9.80
N ASP A 278 3.05 0.55 -8.67
CA ASP A 278 4.21 -0.14 -8.09
C ASP A 278 4.06 -1.68 -8.07
N GLY A 279 3.10 -2.19 -8.79
CA GLY A 279 2.81 -3.61 -8.90
C GLY A 279 1.34 -3.89 -9.13
N VAL A 280 0.89 -5.03 -8.66
CA VAL A 280 -0.51 -5.46 -8.72
C VAL A 280 -1.01 -5.87 -7.34
N VAL A 281 -2.33 -5.79 -7.16
CA VAL A 281 -3.04 -6.35 -6.02
C VAL A 281 -3.88 -7.53 -6.51
N VAL A 282 -3.81 -8.65 -5.81
CA VAL A 282 -4.70 -9.79 -6.02
C VAL A 282 -5.64 -9.88 -4.82
N ARG A 283 -6.91 -10.03 -5.09
CA ARG A 283 -7.95 -10.02 -4.06
C ARG A 283 -9.02 -11.06 -4.30
N ALA A 284 -9.64 -11.54 -3.21
CA ALA A 284 -10.90 -12.25 -3.30
C ALA A 284 -12.04 -11.27 -3.65
N ALA A 285 -13.03 -11.75 -4.40
CA ALA A 285 -14.25 -10.97 -4.65
C ALA A 285 -15.02 -10.70 -3.37
N LYS A 286 -15.14 -11.72 -2.53
CA LYS A 286 -15.83 -11.59 -1.25
C LYS A 286 -14.99 -10.81 -0.25
N GLU A 287 -15.52 -9.67 0.17
CA GLU A 287 -14.98 -8.88 1.30
C GLU A 287 -15.65 -9.36 2.61
N PRO A 288 -14.94 -9.33 3.74
CA PRO A 288 -15.57 -9.57 5.03
C PRO A 288 -16.59 -8.46 5.35
N GLU A 289 -17.51 -8.74 6.26
CA GLU A 289 -18.43 -7.71 6.79
C GLU A 289 -17.62 -6.56 7.42
N SER A 290 -18.08 -5.32 7.26
CA SER A 290 -17.37 -4.10 7.67
C SER A 290 -16.92 -4.10 9.12
N ARG A 291 -17.70 -4.69 10.01
CA ARG A 291 -17.39 -4.81 11.44
C ARG A 291 -16.14 -5.65 11.75
N HIS A 292 -15.67 -6.46 10.79
CA HIS A 292 -14.49 -7.31 10.94
C HIS A 292 -13.24 -6.71 10.28
N TRP A 293 -13.35 -5.53 9.70
CA TRP A 293 -12.19 -4.87 9.11
C TRP A 293 -11.28 -4.31 10.19
N LEU A 294 -9.99 -4.53 10.00
CA LEU A 294 -8.93 -4.08 10.91
C LEU A 294 -7.93 -3.19 10.16
N PRO A 295 -7.26 -2.28 10.87
CA PRO A 295 -6.28 -1.38 10.24
C PRO A 295 -5.01 -2.07 9.76
N GLY A 296 -4.76 -3.30 10.17
CA GLY A 296 -3.61 -4.10 9.76
C GLY A 296 -3.74 -4.65 8.34
N GLN A 297 -2.94 -5.68 8.05
CA GLN A 297 -2.97 -6.37 6.76
C GLN A 297 -4.20 -7.27 6.67
N ALA A 298 -5.01 -7.08 5.63
CA ALA A 298 -6.16 -7.92 5.37
C ALA A 298 -5.75 -9.30 4.84
N GLU A 299 -6.54 -10.32 5.17
CA GLU A 299 -6.33 -11.71 4.73
C GLU A 299 -6.78 -11.95 3.28
N TRP A 300 -7.72 -11.14 2.78
CA TRP A 300 -8.42 -11.34 1.52
C TRP A 300 -7.81 -10.57 0.33
N LEU A 301 -6.72 -9.83 0.55
CA LEU A 301 -5.96 -9.18 -0.53
C LEU A 301 -4.47 -9.16 -0.24
N VAL A 302 -3.68 -9.23 -1.30
CA VAL A 302 -2.21 -9.20 -1.25
C VAL A 302 -1.65 -8.38 -2.41
N ALA A 303 -0.47 -7.81 -2.24
CA ALA A 303 0.23 -7.07 -3.28
C ALA A 303 1.49 -7.81 -3.74
N TRP A 304 1.73 -7.79 -5.04
CA TRP A 304 2.98 -8.24 -5.64
C TRP A 304 3.62 -7.08 -6.40
N LYS A 305 4.58 -6.44 -5.75
CA LYS A 305 5.26 -5.25 -6.26
C LYS A 305 6.20 -5.58 -7.44
N TYR A 306 6.47 -4.57 -8.26
CA TYR A 306 7.59 -4.60 -9.18
C TYR A 306 8.91 -4.65 -8.40
N GLN A 307 9.96 -5.21 -9.02
CA GLN A 307 11.30 -5.12 -8.46
C GLN A 307 11.74 -3.65 -8.51
N PRO A 308 12.38 -3.12 -7.45
CA PRO A 308 12.98 -1.81 -7.52
C PRO A 308 13.98 -1.78 -8.69
N VAL A 309 13.92 -0.75 -9.52
CA VAL A 309 14.98 -0.52 -10.51
C VAL A 309 16.23 -0.20 -9.71
N ALA A 310 17.25 -1.06 -9.81
CA ALA A 310 18.52 -0.82 -9.14
C ALA A 310 19.09 0.50 -9.68
N GLN A 311 19.03 1.55 -8.88
CA GLN A 311 19.78 2.76 -9.16
C GLN A 311 21.23 2.45 -8.78
N VAL A 312 22.09 2.44 -9.78
CA VAL A 312 23.54 2.44 -9.57
C VAL A 312 23.88 3.82 -9.02
N ALA A 313 23.98 3.93 -7.70
CA ALA A 313 24.56 5.09 -7.07
C ALA A 313 26.07 5.03 -7.35
N GLU A 314 26.57 5.93 -8.18
CA GLU A 314 28.00 6.14 -8.34
C GLU A 314 28.53 6.72 -7.03
N VAL A 315 29.19 5.89 -6.24
CA VAL A 315 29.88 6.35 -5.03
C VAL A 315 31.09 7.16 -5.50
N LYS A 316 30.95 8.47 -5.57
CA LYS A 316 32.10 9.38 -5.74
C LYS A 316 32.94 9.23 -4.49
N GLY A 317 34.13 8.62 -4.65
CA GLY A 317 35.02 8.27 -3.58
C GLY A 317 35.33 9.46 -2.67
N ASN A 318 35.20 9.26 -1.37
CA ASN A 318 35.76 10.14 -0.37
C ASN A 318 37.30 10.04 -0.46
N SER A 319 37.93 11.10 -0.90
CA SER A 319 39.34 11.30 -0.72
C SER A 319 39.61 11.46 0.78
N VAL A 320 40.23 10.45 1.39
CA VAL A 320 40.81 10.57 2.72
C VAL A 320 42.02 11.45 2.60
N CYS A 321 41.94 12.70 3.09
CA CYS A 321 43.13 13.51 3.34
C CYS A 321 43.85 12.88 4.55
N GLY A 322 44.90 12.15 4.30
CA GLY A 322 45.91 11.81 5.31
C GLY A 322 46.74 13.07 5.58
N GLY A 323 46.80 13.44 6.84
CA GLY A 323 47.74 14.35 7.43
C GLY A 323 48.37 13.66 8.63
#